data_6230926061ab920170f01f74ed475077
#
_entry.id   6230926061ab920170f01f74ed475077
#
_cell.length_a   1.000
_cell.length_b   1.000
_cell.length_c   1.000
_cell.angle_alpha   90.00
_cell.angle_beta   90.00
_cell.angle_gamma   90.00
#
_symmetry.space_group_name_H-M   'P 1'
#
loop_
_entity.id
_entity.type
_entity.pdbx_description
1 polymer ?
#
loop_
_entity_poly.entity_id
_entity_poly.type
_entity_poly.pdbx_seq_one_letter_code
_entity_poly.pdbx_strand_id
1 'polypeptide(L)'
;MTNLEYLNLVMSTDFPLDHYDSEYLTKQFNNLKYKEQKSLSNTGIALIKHYHPSIWRCNIKNHLAPINAWNDPEIMLKVINNRLKYLKTDVLSAYNIRSGLSISKIAPKVSIFRPAMAKYLINKYLNEFEVIFDPCCGFSGRMLGACALNKKYIGQDINSITIKESKQMRNDLKLSADLCCKDSLYDSGEYDCLFTCPPYSDKETWHQDIEILSADEWIDVCLKNYKCKKYLFVVDKTDKYKDFIVEEIKNSSHFGTSNEKVILIKRDS
;
A
#
# COMPACT_ATOMS: atom_id res chain seq x y z
N MET A 1 31.38 -15.46 6.86
CA MET A 1 31.51 -14.02 7.21
C MET A 1 31.15 -13.80 8.68
N THR A 2 31.91 -13.03 9.40
CA THR A 2 31.58 -12.59 10.76
C THR A 2 30.51 -11.49 10.73
N ASN A 3 29.90 -11.21 11.88
CA ASN A 3 28.89 -10.14 12.00
C ASN A 3 29.46 -8.76 11.59
N LEU A 4 30.75 -8.52 11.89
CA LEU A 4 31.44 -7.29 11.54
C LEU A 4 31.72 -7.19 10.04
N GLU A 5 32.07 -8.29 9.37
CA GLU A 5 32.24 -8.33 7.92
C GLU A 5 30.91 -8.05 7.19
N TYR A 6 29.79 -8.60 7.69
CA TYR A 6 28.45 -8.26 7.18
C TYR A 6 28.10 -6.79 7.41
N LEU A 7 28.41 -6.25 8.59
CA LEU A 7 28.17 -4.84 8.89
C LEU A 7 28.95 -3.93 7.92
N ASN A 8 30.24 -4.19 7.73
CA ASN A 8 31.08 -3.42 6.80
C ASN A 8 30.54 -3.48 5.37
N LEU A 9 30.08 -4.66 4.92
CA LEU A 9 29.46 -4.82 3.60
C LEU A 9 28.19 -3.97 3.50
N VAL A 10 27.31 -4.02 4.48
CA VAL A 10 26.05 -3.22 4.50
C VAL A 10 26.35 -1.73 4.49
N MET A 11 27.28 -1.28 5.33
CA MET A 11 27.66 0.15 5.42
C MET A 11 28.33 0.67 4.15
N SER A 12 28.90 -0.20 3.33
CA SER A 12 29.52 0.16 2.04
C SER A 12 28.57 0.02 0.84
N THR A 13 27.33 -0.38 1.04
CA THR A 13 26.35 -0.62 -0.04
C THR A 13 25.11 0.23 0.14
N ASP A 14 24.54 0.67 -0.98
CA ASP A 14 23.26 1.36 -0.98
C ASP A 14 22.13 0.46 -0.47
N PHE A 15 21.05 1.09 0.00
CA PHE A 15 19.85 0.37 0.38
C PHE A 15 19.31 -0.44 -0.81
N PRO A 16 19.11 -1.77 -0.66
CA PRO A 16 18.73 -2.63 -1.78
C PRO A 16 17.25 -2.42 -2.15
N LEU A 17 17.00 -1.59 -3.16
CA LEU A 17 15.68 -1.37 -3.72
C LEU A 17 15.20 -2.58 -4.54
N ASP A 18 13.88 -2.69 -4.71
CA ASP A 18 13.28 -3.73 -5.55
C ASP A 18 13.34 -3.29 -7.03
N HIS A 19 14.16 -3.97 -7.82
CA HIS A 19 14.25 -3.78 -9.26
C HIS A 19 13.88 -5.08 -9.99
N TYR A 20 13.00 -4.95 -10.97
CA TYR A 20 12.55 -6.04 -11.81
C TYR A 20 12.63 -5.61 -13.28
N ASP A 21 12.92 -6.54 -14.17
CA ASP A 21 12.90 -6.28 -15.60
C ASP A 21 11.47 -6.10 -16.15
N SER A 22 11.36 -5.52 -17.33
CA SER A 22 10.07 -5.20 -17.96
C SER A 22 9.24 -6.45 -18.28
N GLU A 23 9.88 -7.58 -18.60
CA GLU A 23 9.19 -8.84 -18.87
C GLU A 23 8.54 -9.37 -17.60
N TYR A 24 9.25 -9.38 -16.49
CA TYR A 24 8.70 -9.77 -15.20
C TYR A 24 7.56 -8.87 -14.76
N LEU A 25 7.70 -7.55 -14.90
CA LEU A 25 6.65 -6.58 -14.56
C LEU A 25 5.39 -6.79 -15.40
N THR A 26 5.56 -6.96 -16.72
CA THR A 26 4.46 -7.27 -17.64
C THR A 26 3.77 -8.57 -17.25
N LYS A 27 4.53 -9.61 -16.93
CA LYS A 27 3.99 -10.90 -16.45
C LYS A 27 3.21 -10.75 -15.15
N GLN A 28 3.69 -9.92 -14.20
CA GLN A 28 2.98 -9.64 -12.95
C GLN A 28 1.64 -8.97 -13.20
N PHE A 29 1.58 -7.97 -14.09
CA PHE A 29 0.33 -7.31 -14.44
C PHE A 29 -0.63 -8.24 -15.19
N ASN A 30 -0.14 -9.02 -16.14
CA ASN A 30 -0.93 -10.02 -16.87
C ASN A 30 -1.49 -11.10 -15.94
N ASN A 31 -0.72 -11.56 -14.95
CA ASN A 31 -1.21 -12.47 -13.93
C ASN A 31 -2.34 -11.83 -13.10
N LEU A 32 -2.21 -10.56 -12.74
CA LEU A 32 -3.28 -9.85 -12.05
C LEU A 32 -4.53 -9.72 -12.93
N LYS A 33 -4.35 -9.44 -14.22
CA LYS A 33 -5.43 -9.20 -15.17
C LYS A 33 -6.19 -10.48 -15.53
N TYR A 34 -5.49 -11.53 -15.91
CA TYR A 34 -6.07 -12.70 -16.55
C TYR A 34 -6.30 -13.90 -15.64
N LYS A 35 -5.68 -13.94 -14.46
CA LYS A 35 -5.89 -15.02 -13.51
C LYS A 35 -6.92 -14.62 -12.45
N GLU A 36 -7.70 -15.59 -12.01
CA GLU A 36 -8.52 -15.44 -10.82
C GLU A 36 -7.62 -15.18 -9.61
N GLN A 37 -8.00 -14.23 -8.77
CA GLN A 37 -7.20 -13.82 -7.62
C GLN A 37 -8.00 -14.06 -6.33
N LYS A 38 -7.34 -14.68 -5.37
CA LYS A 38 -7.81 -14.65 -3.97
C LYS A 38 -7.51 -13.27 -3.39
N SER A 39 -8.39 -12.75 -2.54
CA SER A 39 -8.25 -11.41 -1.92
C SER A 39 -6.89 -11.19 -1.25
N LEU A 40 -6.29 -12.22 -0.65
CA LEU A 40 -5.00 -12.15 0.02
C LEU A 40 -3.79 -12.51 -0.86
N SER A 41 -3.97 -12.68 -2.17
CA SER A 41 -2.87 -12.92 -3.10
C SER A 41 -1.89 -11.75 -3.12
N ASN A 42 -0.59 -12.06 -3.25
CA ASN A 42 0.47 -11.06 -3.41
C ASN A 42 0.70 -10.66 -4.88
N THR A 43 -0.13 -11.13 -5.81
CA THR A 43 -0.04 -10.77 -7.23
C THR A 43 -0.14 -9.27 -7.42
N GLY A 44 0.82 -8.68 -8.12
CA GLY A 44 0.91 -7.25 -8.35
C GLY A 44 1.72 -6.46 -7.30
N ILE A 45 2.06 -7.03 -6.14
CA ILE A 45 2.89 -6.34 -5.12
C ILE A 45 4.28 -5.98 -5.66
N ALA A 46 4.86 -6.81 -6.53
CA ALA A 46 6.16 -6.53 -7.14
C ALA A 46 6.14 -5.25 -8.00
N LEU A 47 5.03 -4.98 -8.68
CA LEU A 47 4.82 -3.72 -9.43
C LEU A 47 4.91 -2.52 -8.51
N ILE A 48 4.17 -2.55 -7.39
CA ILE A 48 4.17 -1.45 -6.43
C ILE A 48 5.59 -1.21 -5.89
N LYS A 49 6.28 -2.26 -5.48
CA LYS A 49 7.63 -2.15 -4.93
C LYS A 49 8.67 -1.62 -5.92
N HIS A 50 8.53 -1.97 -7.20
CA HIS A 50 9.41 -1.48 -8.26
C HIS A 50 9.21 0.01 -8.52
N TYR A 51 7.95 0.43 -8.65
CA TYR A 51 7.62 1.81 -9.04
C TYR A 51 7.58 2.80 -7.88
N HIS A 52 7.46 2.32 -6.63
CA HIS A 52 7.37 3.17 -5.44
C HIS A 52 8.54 2.94 -4.47
N PRO A 53 9.78 3.34 -4.81
CA PRO A 53 10.91 3.29 -3.90
C PRO A 53 10.70 4.16 -2.65
N SER A 54 9.81 5.14 -2.70
CA SER A 54 9.43 5.97 -1.55
C SER A 54 8.84 5.18 -0.38
N ILE A 55 8.30 3.98 -0.60
CA ILE A 55 7.83 3.05 0.45
C ILE A 55 8.90 2.84 1.54
N TRP A 56 10.17 2.79 1.15
CA TRP A 56 11.28 2.54 2.05
C TRP A 56 11.74 3.79 2.82
N ARG A 57 11.22 4.97 2.45
CA ARG A 57 11.47 6.26 3.09
C ARG A 57 10.39 6.66 4.08
N CYS A 58 9.29 5.90 4.14
CA CYS A 58 8.16 6.21 5.00
C CYS A 58 8.40 5.71 6.43
N ASN A 59 8.08 6.56 7.38
CA ASN A 59 8.11 6.21 8.80
C ASN A 59 6.78 5.54 9.21
N ILE A 60 6.87 4.60 10.12
CA ILE A 60 5.74 4.17 10.93
C ILE A 60 5.95 4.78 12.32
N LYS A 61 4.88 5.19 12.99
CA LYS A 61 4.94 5.80 14.33
C LYS A 61 5.96 5.09 15.23
N ASN A 62 6.84 5.87 15.84
CA ASN A 62 7.90 5.43 16.74
C ASN A 62 8.98 4.51 16.11
N HIS A 63 9.02 4.39 14.78
CA HIS A 63 10.04 3.65 14.06
C HIS A 63 10.72 4.51 13.01
N LEU A 64 12.00 4.27 12.79
CA LEU A 64 12.71 4.86 11.65
C LEU A 64 12.22 4.26 10.33
N ALA A 65 12.30 5.06 9.27
CA ALA A 65 12.15 4.53 7.92
C ALA A 65 13.22 3.46 7.65
N PRO A 66 12.89 2.38 6.91
CA PRO A 66 13.86 1.33 6.62
C PRO A 66 15.17 1.81 6.00
N ILE A 67 15.12 2.82 5.13
CA ILE A 67 16.33 3.39 4.51
C ILE A 67 17.20 4.14 5.52
N ASN A 68 16.60 4.81 6.50
CA ASN A 68 17.35 5.51 7.55
C ASN A 68 17.98 4.50 8.52
N ALA A 69 17.25 3.45 8.86
CA ALA A 69 17.76 2.37 9.71
C ALA A 69 18.90 1.60 9.05
N TRP A 70 18.92 1.49 7.71
CA TRP A 70 20.02 0.86 6.95
C TRP A 70 21.36 1.59 7.13
N ASN A 71 21.32 2.89 7.29
CA ASN A 71 22.51 3.73 7.48
C ASN A 71 22.98 3.84 8.94
N ASP A 72 22.31 3.15 9.88
CA ASP A 72 22.66 3.13 11.29
C ASP A 72 23.39 1.82 11.65
N PRO A 73 24.72 1.89 11.98
CA PRO A 73 25.52 0.70 12.26
C PRO A 73 25.02 -0.12 13.46
N GLU A 74 24.50 0.54 14.50
CA GLU A 74 24.02 -0.16 15.69
C GLU A 74 22.72 -0.93 15.40
N ILE A 75 21.83 -0.32 14.65
CA ILE A 75 20.60 -0.96 14.18
C ILE A 75 20.94 -2.14 13.29
N MET A 76 21.81 -1.92 12.28
CA MET A 76 22.17 -2.98 11.36
C MET A 76 22.89 -4.15 12.01
N LEU A 77 23.73 -3.91 13.00
CA LEU A 77 24.35 -5.00 13.75
C LEU A 77 23.32 -5.86 14.49
N LYS A 78 22.29 -5.23 15.11
CA LYS A 78 21.17 -5.95 15.75
C LYS A 78 20.39 -6.78 14.73
N VAL A 79 20.12 -6.23 13.55
CA VAL A 79 19.40 -6.93 12.46
C VAL A 79 20.22 -8.12 11.94
N ILE A 80 21.51 -7.93 11.68
CA ILE A 80 22.42 -8.99 11.21
C ILE A 80 22.48 -10.14 12.23
N ASN A 81 22.68 -9.82 13.51
CA ASN A 81 22.69 -10.80 14.58
C ASN A 81 21.39 -11.61 14.65
N ASN A 82 20.24 -10.92 14.52
CA ASN A 82 18.93 -11.58 14.49
C ASN A 82 18.80 -12.50 13.28
N ARG A 83 19.20 -12.05 12.09
CA ARG A 83 19.09 -12.85 10.86
C ARG A 83 20.00 -14.08 10.89
N LEU A 84 21.24 -13.96 11.31
CA LEU A 84 22.17 -15.08 11.45
C LEU A 84 21.65 -16.14 12.45
N LYS A 85 21.01 -15.69 13.54
CA LYS A 85 20.42 -16.59 14.54
C LYS A 85 19.27 -17.43 13.98
N TYR A 86 18.41 -16.84 13.13
CA TYR A 86 17.16 -17.49 12.69
C TYR A 86 17.19 -18.03 11.26
N LEU A 87 18.06 -17.52 10.41
CA LEU A 87 18.28 -18.12 9.09
C LEU A 87 19.33 -19.23 9.20
N LYS A 88 18.96 -20.45 8.86
CA LYS A 88 19.89 -21.57 8.74
C LYS A 88 20.69 -21.45 7.43
N THR A 89 21.44 -20.35 7.28
CA THR A 89 22.28 -20.10 6.11
C THR A 89 23.59 -19.46 6.53
N ASP A 90 24.66 -19.84 5.88
CA ASP A 90 25.99 -19.30 6.13
C ASP A 90 26.22 -17.97 5.39
N VAL A 91 25.30 -17.58 4.52
CA VAL A 91 25.40 -16.38 3.70
C VAL A 91 24.10 -15.57 3.75
N LEU A 92 24.19 -14.32 4.23
CA LEU A 92 23.09 -13.35 4.18
C LEU A 92 23.21 -12.49 2.91
N SER A 93 22.17 -12.48 2.10
CA SER A 93 22.05 -11.49 1.02
C SER A 93 21.59 -10.12 1.58
N ALA A 94 21.85 -9.04 0.85
CA ALA A 94 21.35 -7.71 1.20
C ALA A 94 19.80 -7.69 1.37
N TYR A 95 19.08 -8.47 0.56
CA TYR A 95 17.61 -8.64 0.70
C TYR A 95 17.22 -9.34 1.99
N ASN A 96 18.00 -10.34 2.44
CA ASN A 96 17.74 -11.03 3.71
C ASN A 96 17.94 -10.07 4.88
N ILE A 97 18.99 -9.24 4.83
CA ILE A 97 19.27 -8.23 5.85
C ILE A 97 18.19 -7.16 5.84
N ARG A 98 17.81 -6.62 4.67
CA ARG A 98 16.70 -5.67 4.53
C ARG A 98 15.40 -6.22 5.11
N SER A 99 15.08 -7.49 4.80
CA SER A 99 13.89 -8.14 5.37
C SER A 99 13.92 -8.22 6.88
N GLY A 100 15.12 -8.34 7.45
CA GLY A 100 15.35 -8.35 8.89
C GLY A 100 14.88 -7.07 9.59
N LEU A 101 14.96 -5.91 8.95
CA LEU A 101 14.44 -4.64 9.50
C LEU A 101 12.95 -4.74 9.88
N SER A 102 12.16 -5.31 9.00
CA SER A 102 10.73 -5.51 9.24
C SER A 102 10.44 -6.70 10.18
N ILE A 103 11.13 -7.84 9.99
CA ILE A 103 10.91 -9.07 10.79
C ILE A 103 11.27 -8.84 12.27
N SER A 104 12.33 -8.08 12.54
CA SER A 104 12.72 -7.72 13.89
C SER A 104 11.88 -6.60 14.52
N LYS A 105 10.97 -6.01 13.74
CA LYS A 105 10.15 -4.85 14.12
C LYS A 105 10.97 -3.59 14.46
N ILE A 106 12.22 -3.51 14.04
CA ILE A 106 13.09 -2.37 14.32
C ILE A 106 12.73 -1.20 13.38
N ALA A 107 12.60 -1.47 12.08
CA ALA A 107 12.19 -0.50 11.09
C ALA A 107 11.21 -1.18 10.10
N PRO A 108 9.96 -1.36 10.50
CA PRO A 108 8.94 -1.98 9.65
C PRO A 108 8.64 -1.05 8.48
N LYS A 109 8.39 -1.65 7.31
CA LYS A 109 7.87 -0.91 6.16
C LYS A 109 6.38 -0.65 6.31
N VAL A 110 5.89 0.41 5.68
CA VAL A 110 4.45 0.72 5.59
C VAL A 110 3.67 -0.39 4.89
N SER A 111 2.39 -0.47 5.17
CA SER A 111 1.49 -1.42 4.53
C SER A 111 1.25 -1.03 3.06
N ILE A 112 0.94 -2.02 2.25
CA ILE A 112 0.62 -1.83 0.84
C ILE A 112 -0.74 -2.47 0.59
N PHE A 113 -1.69 -1.68 0.08
CA PHE A 113 -2.97 -2.23 -0.35
C PHE A 113 -2.74 -3.22 -1.51
N ARG A 114 -3.16 -4.47 -1.35
CA ARG A 114 -2.89 -5.54 -2.34
C ARG A 114 -3.70 -5.34 -3.61
N PRO A 115 -3.08 -5.30 -4.79
CA PRO A 115 -3.81 -5.17 -6.06
C PRO A 115 -4.83 -6.29 -6.29
N ALA A 116 -4.51 -7.51 -5.86
CA ALA A 116 -5.43 -8.65 -5.94
C ALA A 116 -6.68 -8.45 -5.09
N MET A 117 -6.55 -7.88 -3.88
CA MET A 117 -7.68 -7.53 -3.03
C MET A 117 -8.52 -6.42 -3.65
N ALA A 118 -7.87 -5.40 -4.22
CA ALA A 118 -8.59 -4.34 -4.93
C ALA A 118 -9.40 -4.90 -6.10
N LYS A 119 -8.79 -5.74 -6.94
CA LYS A 119 -9.48 -6.42 -8.04
C LYS A 119 -10.69 -7.22 -7.54
N TYR A 120 -10.51 -8.00 -6.49
CA TYR A 120 -11.58 -8.81 -5.90
C TYR A 120 -12.74 -7.94 -5.40
N LEU A 121 -12.45 -6.89 -4.64
CA LEU A 121 -13.47 -6.01 -4.07
C LEU A 121 -14.22 -5.21 -5.13
N ILE A 122 -13.52 -4.68 -6.14
CA ILE A 122 -14.13 -3.97 -7.26
C ILE A 122 -15.07 -4.92 -8.03
N ASN A 123 -14.59 -6.11 -8.37
CA ASN A 123 -15.41 -7.09 -9.11
C ASN A 123 -16.65 -7.52 -8.31
N LYS A 124 -16.57 -7.60 -7.00
CA LYS A 124 -17.66 -8.06 -6.15
C LYS A 124 -18.69 -6.97 -5.85
N TYR A 125 -18.25 -5.74 -5.61
CA TYR A 125 -19.12 -4.68 -5.07
C TYR A 125 -19.34 -3.50 -6.00
N LEU A 126 -18.46 -3.29 -6.99
CA LEU A 126 -18.45 -2.12 -7.88
C LEU A 126 -18.36 -2.52 -9.36
N ASN A 127 -18.71 -3.76 -9.70
CA ASN A 127 -18.54 -4.28 -11.06
C ASN A 127 -19.34 -3.53 -12.11
N GLU A 128 -20.48 -2.96 -11.74
CA GLU A 128 -21.37 -2.18 -12.61
C GLU A 128 -20.79 -0.82 -13.03
N PHE A 129 -19.76 -0.31 -12.36
CA PHE A 129 -19.17 1.00 -12.65
C PHE A 129 -17.94 0.87 -13.55
N GLU A 130 -17.84 1.74 -14.56
CA GLU A 130 -16.69 1.79 -15.48
C GLU A 130 -15.55 2.66 -14.93
N VAL A 131 -15.85 3.60 -14.04
CA VAL A 131 -14.89 4.53 -13.46
C VAL A 131 -14.85 4.35 -11.95
N ILE A 132 -13.66 4.14 -11.41
CA ILE A 132 -13.41 4.03 -9.96
C ILE A 132 -12.67 5.27 -9.50
N PHE A 133 -13.26 6.02 -8.56
CA PHE A 133 -12.62 7.17 -7.92
C PHE A 133 -12.02 6.79 -6.57
N ASP A 134 -10.82 7.28 -6.29
CA ASP A 134 -10.06 7.03 -5.05
C ASP A 134 -9.40 8.32 -4.53
N PRO A 135 -9.95 8.93 -3.48
CA PRO A 135 -9.43 10.17 -2.90
C PRO A 135 -8.14 10.02 -2.11
N CYS A 136 -7.68 8.80 -1.80
CA CYS A 136 -6.46 8.52 -1.03
C CYS A 136 -5.71 7.36 -1.68
N CYS A 137 -5.24 7.54 -2.94
CA CYS A 137 -4.78 6.43 -3.77
C CYS A 137 -3.50 5.74 -3.29
N GLY A 138 -2.72 6.38 -2.43
CA GLY A 138 -1.51 5.84 -1.86
C GLY A 138 -0.57 5.25 -2.94
N PHE A 139 -0.01 4.08 -2.68
CA PHE A 139 0.90 3.39 -3.62
C PHE A 139 0.19 2.68 -4.78
N SER A 140 -0.99 3.13 -5.17
CA SER A 140 -1.70 2.70 -6.39
C SER A 140 -2.07 1.21 -6.46
N GLY A 141 -2.19 0.52 -5.33
CA GLY A 141 -2.66 -0.87 -5.32
C GLY A 141 -4.09 -0.99 -5.87
N ARG A 142 -4.97 -0.02 -5.55
CA ARG A 142 -6.35 0.03 -6.05
C ARG A 142 -6.40 0.43 -7.52
N MET A 143 -5.49 1.28 -8.02
CA MET A 143 -5.33 1.56 -9.44
C MET A 143 -5.02 0.29 -10.24
N LEU A 144 -4.05 -0.51 -9.79
CA LEU A 144 -3.71 -1.78 -10.45
C LEU A 144 -4.90 -2.74 -10.48
N GLY A 145 -5.66 -2.83 -9.38
CA GLY A 145 -6.85 -3.67 -9.31
C GLY A 145 -7.95 -3.24 -10.28
N ALA A 146 -8.24 -1.94 -10.37
CA ALA A 146 -9.23 -1.36 -11.28
C ALA A 146 -8.82 -1.55 -12.75
N CYS A 147 -7.58 -1.20 -13.10
CA CYS A 147 -7.06 -1.34 -14.47
C CYS A 147 -6.96 -2.81 -14.91
N ALA A 148 -6.73 -3.76 -13.99
CA ALA A 148 -6.76 -5.19 -14.28
C ALA A 148 -8.17 -5.70 -14.67
N LEU A 149 -9.22 -4.97 -14.30
CA LEU A 149 -10.61 -5.19 -14.72
C LEU A 149 -11.01 -4.35 -15.94
N ASN A 150 -10.05 -3.70 -16.62
CA ASN A 150 -10.25 -2.75 -17.71
C ASN A 150 -11.09 -1.51 -17.34
N LYS A 151 -11.18 -1.18 -16.05
CA LYS A 151 -11.89 0.02 -15.59
C LYS A 151 -10.95 1.23 -15.61
N LYS A 152 -11.53 2.42 -15.87
CA LYS A 152 -10.82 3.69 -15.68
C LYS A 152 -10.68 3.98 -14.19
N TYR A 153 -9.52 4.49 -13.80
CA TYR A 153 -9.25 4.87 -12.42
C TYR A 153 -8.96 6.36 -12.32
N ILE A 154 -9.57 7.04 -11.34
CA ILE A 154 -9.26 8.43 -11.01
C ILE A 154 -8.75 8.43 -9.58
N GLY A 155 -7.46 8.74 -9.41
CA GLY A 155 -6.80 8.70 -8.11
C GLY A 155 -6.22 10.04 -7.71
N GLN A 156 -6.34 10.38 -6.44
CA GLN A 156 -5.64 11.52 -5.86
C GLN A 156 -4.96 11.15 -4.54
N ASP A 157 -3.92 11.89 -4.22
CA ASP A 157 -3.18 11.76 -2.97
C ASP A 157 -2.49 13.08 -2.67
N ILE A 158 -2.30 13.40 -1.40
CA ILE A 158 -1.60 14.62 -0.98
C ILE A 158 -0.08 14.50 -1.23
N ASN A 159 0.46 13.30 -1.28
CA ASN A 159 1.89 13.05 -1.45
C ASN A 159 2.31 13.14 -2.92
N SER A 160 2.97 14.24 -3.28
CA SER A 160 3.43 14.50 -4.65
C SER A 160 4.45 13.46 -5.16
N ILE A 161 5.27 12.88 -4.27
CA ILE A 161 6.26 11.85 -4.64
C ILE A 161 5.52 10.58 -5.05
N THR A 162 4.57 10.12 -4.24
CA THR A 162 3.75 8.95 -4.52
C THR A 162 2.97 9.12 -5.82
N ILE A 163 2.41 10.31 -6.08
CA ILE A 163 1.71 10.61 -7.34
C ILE A 163 2.68 10.58 -8.54
N LYS A 164 3.90 11.10 -8.41
CA LYS A 164 4.92 11.03 -9.47
C LYS A 164 5.28 9.58 -9.80
N GLU A 165 5.53 8.77 -8.79
CA GLU A 165 5.84 7.34 -8.92
C GLU A 165 4.66 6.56 -9.55
N SER A 166 3.43 6.86 -9.13
CA SER A 166 2.21 6.29 -9.69
C SER A 166 1.99 6.66 -11.17
N LYS A 167 2.31 7.90 -11.56
CA LYS A 167 2.27 8.34 -12.97
C LYS A 167 3.29 7.60 -13.81
N GLN A 168 4.50 7.33 -13.29
CA GLN A 168 5.48 6.51 -13.98
C GLN A 168 4.94 5.09 -14.22
N MET A 169 4.43 4.42 -13.19
CA MET A 169 3.83 3.09 -13.30
C MET A 169 2.68 3.06 -14.32
N ARG A 170 1.79 4.06 -14.27
CA ARG A 170 0.69 4.22 -15.23
C ARG A 170 1.20 4.27 -16.66
N ASN A 171 2.24 5.08 -16.92
CA ASN A 171 2.77 5.30 -18.26
C ASN A 171 3.43 4.02 -18.81
N ASP A 172 4.29 3.39 -18.02
CA ASP A 172 5.06 2.21 -18.44
C ASP A 172 4.14 1.00 -18.70
N LEU A 173 3.12 0.83 -17.86
CA LEU A 173 2.13 -0.25 -18.00
C LEU A 173 0.92 0.13 -18.87
N LYS A 174 0.87 1.36 -19.40
CA LYS A 174 -0.22 1.90 -20.24
C LYS A 174 -1.60 1.74 -19.57
N LEU A 175 -1.69 2.11 -18.29
CA LEU A 175 -2.91 1.97 -17.52
C LEU A 175 -3.89 3.12 -17.79
N SER A 176 -5.19 2.81 -17.82
CA SER A 176 -6.27 3.80 -17.94
C SER A 176 -6.51 4.48 -16.60
N ALA A 177 -5.70 5.49 -16.27
CA ALA A 177 -5.81 6.20 -15.00
C ALA A 177 -5.48 7.69 -15.13
N ASP A 178 -6.22 8.53 -14.40
CA ASP A 178 -5.95 9.94 -14.17
C ASP A 178 -5.51 10.12 -12.73
N LEU A 179 -4.35 10.77 -12.52
CA LEU A 179 -3.74 10.91 -11.21
C LEU A 179 -3.39 12.37 -10.93
N CYS A 180 -3.80 12.88 -9.77
CA CYS A 180 -3.50 14.24 -9.35
C CYS A 180 -3.04 14.32 -7.89
N CYS A 181 -2.22 15.36 -7.60
CA CYS A 181 -1.82 15.66 -6.23
C CYS A 181 -2.83 16.66 -5.65
N LYS A 182 -3.65 16.19 -4.71
CA LYS A 182 -4.69 16.99 -4.05
C LYS A 182 -4.90 16.51 -2.62
N ASP A 183 -5.33 17.42 -1.76
CA ASP A 183 -5.78 17.10 -0.43
C ASP A 183 -7.28 16.79 -0.42
N SER A 184 -7.62 15.57 -0.06
CA SER A 184 -9.00 15.07 -0.04
C SER A 184 -9.87 15.70 1.05
N LEU A 185 -9.28 16.35 2.05
CA LEU A 185 -10.02 17.10 3.07
C LEU A 185 -10.67 18.35 2.48
N TYR A 186 -10.03 18.95 1.48
CA TYR A 186 -10.43 20.24 0.89
C TYR A 186 -10.87 20.13 -0.58
N ASP A 187 -10.91 18.93 -1.13
CA ASP A 187 -11.42 18.67 -2.50
C ASP A 187 -12.85 18.15 -2.46
N SER A 188 -13.56 18.27 -3.56
CA SER A 188 -14.94 17.79 -3.71
C SER A 188 -15.25 17.43 -5.15
N GLY A 189 -16.26 16.59 -5.38
CA GLY A 189 -16.66 16.20 -6.72
C GLY A 189 -17.83 15.23 -6.77
N GLU A 190 -18.25 14.93 -8.00
CA GLU A 190 -19.31 13.94 -8.29
C GLU A 190 -18.73 12.82 -9.13
N TYR A 191 -18.93 11.58 -8.67
CA TYR A 191 -18.42 10.37 -9.31
C TYR A 191 -19.46 9.25 -9.21
N ASP A 192 -19.42 8.28 -10.09
CA ASP A 192 -20.35 7.15 -10.01
C ASP A 192 -20.13 6.31 -8.76
N CYS A 193 -18.87 6.01 -8.44
CA CYS A 193 -18.53 5.32 -7.20
C CYS A 193 -17.17 5.77 -6.64
N LEU A 194 -17.00 5.56 -5.34
CA LEU A 194 -15.78 5.80 -4.61
C LEU A 194 -15.28 4.50 -3.98
N PHE A 195 -13.99 4.20 -4.15
CA PHE A 195 -13.31 3.10 -3.47
C PHE A 195 -12.01 3.59 -2.86
N THR A 196 -11.91 3.59 -1.55
CA THR A 196 -10.70 4.03 -0.86
C THR A 196 -10.38 3.23 0.40
N CYS A 197 -9.12 3.32 0.81
CA CYS A 197 -8.61 2.94 2.11
C CYS A 197 -7.89 4.19 2.64
N PRO A 198 -8.59 5.07 3.36
CA PRO A 198 -8.01 6.34 3.80
C PRO A 198 -6.92 6.10 4.85
N PRO A 199 -6.00 7.06 5.05
CA PRO A 199 -5.05 7.01 6.13
C PRO A 199 -5.80 7.21 7.45
N TYR A 200 -5.91 6.16 8.25
CA TYR A 200 -6.54 6.22 9.56
C TYR A 200 -5.55 5.84 10.64
N SER A 201 -5.69 6.48 11.79
CA SER A 201 -4.81 6.32 12.93
C SER A 201 -3.36 6.81 12.68
N ASP A 202 -2.68 7.02 13.77
CA ASP A 202 -1.29 7.49 13.84
C ASP A 202 -0.22 6.45 13.44
N LYS A 203 -0.62 5.40 12.72
CA LYS A 203 0.28 4.29 12.35
C LYS A 203 1.28 4.67 11.26
N GLU A 204 0.87 5.54 10.32
CA GLU A 204 1.69 5.92 9.17
C GLU A 204 1.83 7.45 9.13
N THR A 205 3.02 7.95 9.45
CA THR A 205 3.31 9.40 9.40
C THR A 205 4.05 9.73 8.11
N TRP A 206 3.29 10.04 7.07
CA TRP A 206 3.80 10.42 5.75
C TRP A 206 4.26 11.87 5.67
N HIS A 207 3.61 12.73 6.44
CA HIS A 207 3.91 14.15 6.62
C HIS A 207 3.70 14.54 8.08
N GLN A 208 4.53 15.44 8.59
CA GLN A 208 4.43 15.92 9.98
C GLN A 208 3.20 16.81 10.24
N ASP A 209 2.54 17.30 9.16
CA ASP A 209 1.47 18.30 9.23
C ASP A 209 0.09 17.77 8.77
N ILE A 210 -0.11 16.45 8.68
CA ILE A 210 -1.42 15.88 8.31
C ILE A 210 -2.26 15.70 9.56
N GLU A 211 -3.49 16.21 9.50
CA GLU A 211 -4.51 15.95 10.51
C GLU A 211 -4.82 14.44 10.57
N ILE A 212 -4.66 13.85 11.75
CA ILE A 212 -4.87 12.42 11.97
C ILE A 212 -6.35 12.22 12.29
N LEU A 213 -7.11 11.80 11.30
CA LEU A 213 -8.51 11.43 11.44
C LEU A 213 -8.66 9.94 11.77
N SER A 214 -9.70 9.60 12.51
CA SER A 214 -10.17 8.22 12.66
C SER A 214 -10.78 7.71 11.35
N ALA A 215 -10.97 6.40 11.24
CA ALA A 215 -11.64 5.81 10.07
C ALA A 215 -13.06 6.37 9.87
N ASP A 216 -13.80 6.56 10.96
CA ASP A 216 -15.17 7.10 10.92
C ASP A 216 -15.20 8.57 10.43
N GLU A 217 -14.26 9.39 10.90
CA GLU A 217 -14.14 10.78 10.44
C GLU A 217 -13.74 10.86 8.96
N TRP A 218 -12.85 9.98 8.48
CA TRP A 218 -12.52 9.90 7.06
C TRP A 218 -13.72 9.50 6.20
N ILE A 219 -14.53 8.55 6.66
CA ILE A 219 -15.77 8.18 5.97
C ILE A 219 -16.71 9.38 5.91
N ASP A 220 -16.88 10.12 7.02
CA ASP A 220 -17.69 11.35 7.07
C ASP A 220 -17.21 12.39 6.07
N VAL A 221 -15.91 12.65 6.01
CA VAL A 221 -15.30 13.55 5.02
C VAL A 221 -15.62 13.12 3.60
N CYS A 222 -15.42 11.84 3.28
CA CYS A 222 -15.70 11.32 1.94
C CYS A 222 -17.20 11.45 1.58
N LEU A 223 -18.09 11.14 2.51
CA LEU A 223 -19.54 11.25 2.30
C LEU A 223 -20.02 12.71 2.15
N LYS A 224 -19.34 13.64 2.81
CA LYS A 224 -19.63 15.08 2.71
C LYS A 224 -19.09 15.68 1.41
N ASN A 225 -17.84 15.37 1.08
CA ASN A 225 -17.13 16.05 0.00
C ASN A 225 -17.42 15.45 -1.38
N TYR A 226 -17.72 14.15 -1.45
CA TYR A 226 -17.92 13.48 -2.74
C TYR A 226 -19.33 12.92 -2.86
N LYS A 227 -20.00 13.22 -3.98
CA LYS A 227 -21.31 12.66 -4.30
C LYS A 227 -21.12 11.43 -5.18
N CYS A 228 -21.49 10.26 -4.65
CA CYS A 228 -21.40 8.98 -5.36
C CYS A 228 -22.68 8.16 -5.14
N LYS A 229 -22.98 7.26 -6.07
CA LYS A 229 -24.06 6.25 -5.92
C LYS A 229 -23.66 5.16 -4.94
N LYS A 230 -22.36 4.80 -4.94
CA LYS A 230 -21.78 3.80 -4.00
C LYS A 230 -20.43 4.24 -3.46
N TYR A 231 -20.20 3.91 -2.21
CA TYR A 231 -18.94 4.12 -1.50
C TYR A 231 -18.47 2.79 -0.93
N LEU A 232 -17.23 2.44 -1.21
CA LEU A 232 -16.57 1.26 -0.70
C LEU A 232 -15.33 1.69 0.09
N PHE A 233 -15.30 1.37 1.37
CA PHE A 233 -14.18 1.67 2.25
C PHE A 233 -13.55 0.39 2.77
N VAL A 234 -12.24 0.41 2.94
CA VAL A 234 -11.52 -0.64 3.69
C VAL A 234 -10.81 0.03 4.85
N VAL A 235 -11.15 -0.38 6.07
CA VAL A 235 -10.64 0.20 7.32
C VAL A 235 -10.32 -0.88 8.34
N ASP A 236 -9.51 -0.57 9.36
CA ASP A 236 -9.17 -1.52 10.43
C ASP A 236 -10.29 -1.65 11.47
N LYS A 237 -10.98 -0.56 11.79
CA LYS A 237 -12.10 -0.52 12.73
C LYS A 237 -13.07 0.62 12.41
N THR A 238 -14.32 0.43 12.81
CA THR A 238 -15.36 1.45 12.80
C THR A 238 -16.36 1.14 13.90
N ASP A 239 -16.88 2.16 14.53
CA ASP A 239 -17.99 2.06 15.49
C ASP A 239 -19.28 2.62 14.88
N LYS A 240 -19.16 3.73 14.15
CA LYS A 240 -20.29 4.42 13.51
C LYS A 240 -20.86 3.66 12.32
N TYR A 241 -20.02 3.00 11.52
CA TYR A 241 -20.43 2.36 10.27
C TYR A 241 -20.47 0.82 10.35
N LYS A 242 -20.52 0.25 11.54
CA LYS A 242 -20.53 -1.22 11.74
C LYS A 242 -21.68 -1.95 11.04
N ASP A 243 -22.84 -1.31 10.92
CA ASP A 243 -24.01 -1.89 10.26
C ASP A 243 -23.89 -1.93 8.73
N PHE A 244 -22.91 -1.23 8.17
CA PHE A 244 -22.58 -1.22 6.74
C PHE A 244 -21.43 -2.16 6.38
N ILE A 245 -20.91 -2.94 7.34
CA ILE A 245 -19.85 -3.92 7.08
C ILE A 245 -20.45 -5.08 6.27
N VAL A 246 -19.92 -5.28 5.05
CA VAL A 246 -20.33 -6.35 4.14
C VAL A 246 -19.38 -7.54 4.13
N GLU A 247 -18.14 -7.33 4.60
CA GLU A 247 -17.11 -8.36 4.64
C GLU A 247 -16.02 -8.00 5.66
N GLU A 248 -15.44 -9.01 6.30
CA GLU A 248 -14.21 -8.88 7.08
C GLU A 248 -13.10 -9.73 6.45
N ILE A 249 -11.96 -9.10 6.17
CA ILE A 249 -10.80 -9.76 5.57
C ILE A 249 -9.74 -9.95 6.66
N LYS A 250 -9.56 -11.19 7.09
CA LYS A 250 -8.51 -11.54 8.06
C LYS A 250 -7.15 -11.60 7.38
N ASN A 251 -6.33 -10.62 7.65
CA ASN A 251 -4.97 -10.55 7.13
C ASN A 251 -3.99 -11.01 8.22
N SER A 252 -3.48 -12.24 8.09
CA SER A 252 -2.44 -12.75 8.98
C SER A 252 -1.07 -12.40 8.41
N SER A 253 -0.26 -11.69 9.14
CA SER A 253 1.15 -11.43 8.84
C SER A 253 2.03 -11.92 9.99
N HIS A 254 3.34 -12.02 9.79
CA HIS A 254 4.30 -12.26 10.87
C HIS A 254 4.23 -11.20 12.00
N PHE A 255 3.51 -10.11 11.78
CA PHE A 255 3.36 -8.98 12.70
C PHE A 255 2.04 -8.98 13.48
N GLY A 256 1.19 -9.96 13.26
CA GLY A 256 -0.13 -10.10 13.90
C GLY A 256 -1.25 -10.32 12.91
N THR A 257 -2.45 -10.47 13.43
CA THR A 257 -3.67 -10.57 12.63
C THR A 257 -4.33 -9.19 12.59
N SER A 258 -4.51 -8.61 11.43
CA SER A 258 -5.41 -7.47 11.24
C SER A 258 -6.70 -7.96 10.59
N ASN A 259 -7.83 -7.48 11.09
CA ASN A 259 -9.12 -7.68 10.46
C ASN A 259 -9.46 -6.38 9.73
N GLU A 260 -9.35 -6.39 8.41
CA GLU A 260 -9.82 -5.27 7.61
C GLU A 260 -11.31 -5.41 7.38
N LYS A 261 -12.06 -4.35 7.62
CA LYS A 261 -13.50 -4.27 7.44
C LYS A 261 -13.82 -3.59 6.14
N VAL A 262 -14.65 -4.22 5.33
CA VAL A 262 -15.14 -3.68 4.07
C VAL A 262 -16.52 -3.08 4.33
N ILE A 263 -16.64 -1.78 4.14
CA ILE A 263 -17.86 -1.01 4.38
C ILE A 263 -18.43 -0.60 3.02
N LEU A 264 -19.71 -0.91 2.79
CA LEU A 264 -20.44 -0.53 1.58
C LEU A 264 -21.61 0.37 1.93
N ILE A 265 -21.56 1.61 1.45
CA ILE A 265 -22.63 2.59 1.60
C ILE A 265 -23.24 2.87 0.23
N LYS A 266 -24.55 2.78 0.13
CA LYS A 266 -25.32 3.14 -1.07
C LYS A 266 -26.12 4.39 -0.77
N ARG A 267 -26.15 5.34 -1.70
CA ARG A 267 -27.12 6.43 -1.66
C ARG A 267 -28.29 6.07 -2.56
N ASP A 268 -29.48 6.21 -2.02
CA ASP A 268 -30.69 6.19 -2.84
C ASP A 268 -30.62 7.38 -3.80
N SER A 269 -30.88 7.10 -5.07
CA SER A 269 -30.86 8.05 -6.17
C SER A 269 -31.97 9.08 -6.09
#